data_295da893cd2b86f554b838faf716d0cf
#
_entry.id   295da893cd2b86f554b838faf716d0cf
#
_cell.length_a   1.000
_cell.length_b   1.000
_cell.length_c   1.000
_cell.angle_alpha   90.00
_cell.angle_beta   90.00
_cell.angle_gamma   90.00
#
_symmetry.space_group_name_H-M   'P 1'
#
loop_
_entity.id
_entity.type
_entity.pdbx_description
1 polymer ?
#
loop_
_entity_poly.entity_id
_entity_poly.type
_entity_poly.pdbx_seq_one_letter_code
_entity_poly.pdbx_strand_id
1 'polypeptide(L)'
;MNIDEIIRKCVEVPGISIERGEYSAGLFLNEKDGKGSVRFFPLFPGLTLAYISVNAPLWTAPELHGEGSEEKGPLLLNYCVTGRCEIILNNGNFVYVTDGGLSLTEHFAQRQYVYPRRIYEGLEFFIELDTLAAQSAWLLEEFGLDFHCVVERYCRNGSTYISKAVPDAEELLKKLWSLYHEPMPFAVMQMKLYSLALFSLLMVQKEIPPSQVCAYFTETQVSIAKQVEQIITADLRQHHPAWELAARFSISETSMKNYFRGVFGQNISEYLREVRMRK
;
A
#
# COMPACT_ATOMS: atom_id res chain seq x y z
N MET A 1 13.64 -6.88 -10.14
CA MET A 1 14.07 -7.63 -8.93
C MET A 1 13.78 -9.11 -9.13
N ASN A 2 14.71 -10.02 -8.84
CA ASN A 2 14.50 -11.47 -8.90
C ASN A 2 14.35 -12.05 -7.47
N ILE A 3 13.94 -13.35 -7.38
CA ILE A 3 13.70 -14.02 -6.07
C ILE A 3 14.93 -13.97 -5.16
N ASP A 4 16.12 -14.24 -5.69
CA ASP A 4 17.37 -14.26 -4.91
C ASP A 4 17.74 -12.87 -4.39
N GLU A 5 17.47 -11.85 -5.17
CA GLU A 5 17.68 -10.46 -4.77
C GLU A 5 16.72 -10.04 -3.66
N ILE A 6 15.43 -10.39 -3.74
CA ILE A 6 14.44 -10.15 -2.70
C ILE A 6 14.90 -10.82 -1.39
N ILE A 7 15.24 -12.10 -1.45
CA ILE A 7 15.70 -12.87 -0.28
C ILE A 7 16.93 -12.21 0.35
N ARG A 8 17.95 -11.90 -0.45
CA ARG A 8 19.20 -11.29 0.04
C ARG A 8 18.97 -9.97 0.78
N LYS A 9 18.10 -9.10 0.25
CA LYS A 9 17.76 -7.80 0.86
C LYS A 9 16.93 -7.93 2.14
N CYS A 10 16.26 -9.05 2.34
CA CYS A 10 15.34 -9.26 3.46
C CYS A 10 15.94 -10.09 4.60
N VAL A 11 17.05 -10.81 4.39
CA VAL A 11 17.67 -11.71 5.40
C VAL A 11 18.07 -11.00 6.69
N GLU A 12 18.41 -9.71 6.62
CA GLU A 12 18.91 -8.95 7.76
C GLU A 12 17.83 -8.22 8.57
N VAL A 13 16.53 -8.36 8.19
CA VAL A 13 15.44 -7.67 8.89
C VAL A 13 14.98 -8.48 10.09
N PRO A 14 15.14 -7.97 11.33
CA PRO A 14 14.70 -8.67 12.54
C PRO A 14 13.19 -8.94 12.52
N GLY A 15 12.75 -10.10 13.01
CA GLY A 15 11.33 -10.46 13.12
C GLY A 15 10.67 -10.90 11.82
N ILE A 16 11.40 -10.97 10.71
CA ILE A 16 10.90 -11.48 9.43
C ILE A 16 11.45 -12.88 9.17
N SER A 17 10.57 -13.82 8.85
CA SER A 17 10.94 -15.11 8.28
C SER A 17 10.72 -15.11 6.77
N ILE A 18 11.57 -15.85 6.05
CA ILE A 18 11.60 -15.88 4.59
C ILE A 18 11.28 -17.29 4.11
N GLU A 19 10.39 -17.39 3.13
CA GLU A 19 10.09 -18.64 2.42
C GLU A 19 10.46 -18.47 0.95
N ARG A 20 11.24 -19.41 0.42
CA ARG A 20 11.58 -19.46 -0.99
C ARG A 20 10.69 -20.47 -1.70
N GLY A 21 9.92 -20.01 -2.69
CA GLY A 21 9.22 -20.85 -3.64
C GLY A 21 9.92 -20.89 -5.00
N GLU A 22 9.45 -21.77 -5.87
CA GLU A 22 9.95 -21.87 -7.26
C GLU A 22 9.66 -20.58 -8.06
N TYR A 23 8.47 -19.99 -7.85
CA TYR A 23 7.98 -18.81 -8.58
C TYR A 23 7.87 -17.57 -7.71
N SER A 24 8.15 -17.65 -6.41
CA SER A 24 7.88 -16.56 -5.47
C SER A 24 8.85 -16.54 -4.30
N ALA A 25 8.96 -15.37 -3.65
CA ALA A 25 9.56 -15.22 -2.34
C ALA A 25 8.49 -14.69 -1.37
N GLY A 26 8.37 -15.31 -0.20
CA GLY A 26 7.44 -14.92 0.86
C GLY A 26 8.20 -14.33 2.05
N LEU A 27 7.72 -13.20 2.56
CA LEU A 27 8.16 -12.59 3.81
C LEU A 27 7.02 -12.69 4.82
N PHE A 28 7.31 -13.13 6.03
CA PHE A 28 6.32 -13.29 7.08
C PHE A 28 6.75 -12.54 8.32
N LEU A 29 5.90 -11.64 8.78
CA LEU A 29 6.04 -10.93 10.04
C LEU A 29 5.37 -11.75 11.14
N ASN A 30 6.12 -12.08 12.20
CA ASN A 30 5.62 -12.72 13.39
C ASN A 30 6.09 -11.92 14.61
N GLU A 31 5.32 -10.93 14.99
CA GLU A 31 5.58 -10.11 16.18
C GLU A 31 4.45 -10.27 17.20
N LYS A 32 4.73 -9.83 18.44
CA LYS A 32 3.73 -9.85 19.52
C LYS A 32 2.47 -9.09 19.17
N ASP A 33 2.62 -8.02 18.39
CA ASP A 33 1.55 -7.09 18.05
C ASP A 33 0.84 -7.40 16.73
N GLY A 34 1.20 -8.48 16.03
CA GLY A 34 0.49 -8.86 14.84
C GLY A 34 1.21 -9.81 13.91
N LYS A 35 0.54 -10.14 12.84
CA LYS A 35 1.02 -11.02 11.77
C LYS A 35 0.90 -10.31 10.43
N GLY A 36 1.76 -10.67 9.50
CA GLY A 36 1.67 -10.19 8.13
C GLY A 36 2.46 -11.05 7.17
N SER A 37 2.10 -10.98 5.92
CA SER A 37 2.85 -11.62 4.84
C SER A 37 2.88 -10.73 3.62
N VAL A 38 4.01 -10.74 2.93
CA VAL A 38 4.17 -10.20 1.59
C VAL A 38 4.76 -11.28 0.73
N ARG A 39 4.08 -11.63 -0.36
CA ARG A 39 4.56 -12.65 -1.30
C ARG A 39 4.82 -12.03 -2.66
N PHE A 40 6.06 -12.05 -3.08
CA PHE A 40 6.56 -11.46 -4.33
C PHE A 40 6.57 -12.49 -5.45
N PHE A 41 6.09 -12.10 -6.61
CA PHE A 41 6.13 -12.84 -7.86
C PHE A 41 6.86 -11.99 -8.91
N PRO A 42 8.13 -12.26 -9.21
CA PRO A 42 8.80 -11.63 -10.35
C PRO A 42 8.12 -12.07 -11.65
N LEU A 43 7.47 -11.14 -12.33
CA LEU A 43 6.73 -11.43 -13.56
C LEU A 43 7.63 -11.31 -14.79
N PHE A 44 8.36 -10.20 -14.88
CA PHE A 44 9.33 -9.90 -15.92
C PHE A 44 10.54 -9.20 -15.28
N PRO A 45 11.71 -9.20 -15.90
CA PRO A 45 12.81 -8.37 -15.42
C PRO A 45 12.34 -6.91 -15.27
N GLY A 46 12.44 -6.36 -14.06
CA GLY A 46 11.96 -5.02 -13.74
C GLY A 46 10.47 -4.91 -13.36
N LEU A 47 9.68 -5.99 -13.41
CA LEU A 47 8.27 -5.98 -12.98
C LEU A 47 8.01 -7.11 -11.99
N THR A 48 7.68 -6.76 -10.76
CA THR A 48 7.36 -7.69 -9.68
C THR A 48 5.97 -7.37 -9.12
N LEU A 49 5.11 -8.37 -9.00
CA LEU A 49 3.83 -8.29 -8.31
C LEU A 49 4.00 -8.81 -6.88
N ALA A 50 3.45 -8.11 -5.90
CA ALA A 50 3.39 -8.55 -4.52
C ALA A 50 1.95 -8.63 -4.02
N TYR A 51 1.66 -9.69 -3.27
CA TYR A 51 0.43 -9.85 -2.50
C TYR A 51 0.72 -9.54 -1.05
N ILE A 52 -0.09 -8.68 -0.45
CA ILE A 52 0.09 -8.19 0.91
C ILE A 52 -1.12 -8.59 1.74
N SER A 53 -0.88 -9.22 2.88
CA SER A 53 -1.89 -9.49 3.89
C SER A 53 -1.31 -9.19 5.26
N VAL A 54 -1.85 -8.20 5.95
CA VAL A 54 -1.35 -7.72 7.25
C VAL A 54 -2.49 -7.60 8.24
N ASN A 55 -2.25 -8.14 9.45
CA ASN A 55 -3.06 -7.92 10.64
C ASN A 55 -2.14 -7.43 11.77
N ALA A 56 -1.62 -6.23 11.61
CA ALA A 56 -0.72 -5.54 12.52
C ALA A 56 -0.89 -4.04 12.39
N PRO A 57 -0.62 -3.23 13.42
CA PRO A 57 -0.72 -1.79 13.33
C PRO A 57 0.38 -1.19 12.45
N LEU A 58 1.50 -1.90 12.34
CA LEU A 58 2.71 -1.44 11.68
C LEU A 58 3.40 -2.62 10.97
N TRP A 59 3.99 -2.35 9.83
CA TRP A 59 4.92 -3.22 9.12
C TRP A 59 6.18 -2.42 8.79
N THR A 60 7.34 -2.91 9.20
CA THR A 60 8.62 -2.34 8.76
C THR A 60 9.07 -3.12 7.54
N ALA A 61 9.05 -2.47 6.39
CA ALA A 61 9.54 -3.08 5.16
C ALA A 61 11.05 -3.22 5.18
N PRO A 62 11.60 -4.32 4.64
CA PRO A 62 13.03 -4.41 4.39
C PRO A 62 13.45 -3.31 3.39
N GLU A 63 14.68 -2.84 3.50
CA GLU A 63 15.27 -1.92 2.53
C GLU A 63 15.49 -2.66 1.21
N LEU A 64 14.52 -2.60 0.33
CA LEU A 64 14.66 -3.17 -1.02
C LEU A 64 15.60 -2.32 -1.90
N HIS A 65 15.95 -1.10 -1.46
CA HIS A 65 16.91 -0.18 -2.12
C HIS A 65 17.92 0.32 -1.09
N GLY A 66 19.21 0.31 -1.45
CA GLY A 66 20.31 0.70 -0.56
C GLY A 66 20.23 2.15 -0.07
N GLU A 67 20.63 2.42 1.18
CA GLU A 67 20.80 3.78 1.68
C GLU A 67 21.82 4.53 0.84
N GLY A 68 21.46 5.72 0.37
CA GLY A 68 22.40 6.63 -0.29
C GLY A 68 22.63 6.39 -1.78
N SER A 69 21.90 5.48 -2.44
CA SER A 69 21.90 5.44 -3.90
C SER A 69 21.14 6.65 -4.45
N GLU A 70 21.79 7.45 -5.32
CA GLU A 70 21.11 8.44 -6.16
C GLU A 70 20.14 7.78 -7.16
N GLU A 71 20.06 6.45 -7.14
CA GLU A 71 19.15 5.67 -7.97
C GLU A 71 17.71 5.94 -7.57
N LYS A 72 16.95 6.35 -8.55
CA LYS A 72 15.50 6.51 -8.41
C LYS A 72 14.88 5.20 -7.97
N GLY A 73 14.12 5.22 -6.86
CA GLY A 73 13.35 4.06 -6.41
C GLY A 73 12.37 3.58 -7.48
N PRO A 74 11.80 2.38 -7.35
CA PRO A 74 10.81 1.88 -8.30
C PRO A 74 9.57 2.76 -8.30
N LEU A 75 8.88 2.79 -9.43
CA LEU A 75 7.47 3.20 -9.45
C LEU A 75 6.67 2.13 -8.71
N LEU A 76 5.91 2.54 -7.70
CA LEU A 76 5.04 1.67 -6.94
C LEU A 76 3.59 1.92 -7.31
N LEU A 77 2.90 0.88 -7.81
CA LEU A 77 1.46 0.87 -7.94
C LEU A 77 0.89 0.01 -6.83
N ASN A 78 0.04 0.59 -5.99
CA ASN A 78 -0.62 -0.10 -4.89
C ASN A 78 -2.15 -0.10 -5.10
N TYR A 79 -2.78 -1.25 -4.92
CA TYR A 79 -4.23 -1.40 -4.90
C TYR A 79 -4.68 -2.03 -3.58
N CYS A 80 -5.51 -1.31 -2.84
CA CYS A 80 -6.09 -1.77 -1.59
C CYS A 80 -7.35 -2.61 -1.86
N VAL A 81 -7.30 -3.89 -1.55
CA VAL A 81 -8.46 -4.79 -1.63
C VAL A 81 -9.36 -4.58 -0.42
N THR A 82 -8.78 -4.57 0.77
CA THR A 82 -9.49 -4.24 2.01
C THR A 82 -8.54 -3.64 3.04
N GLY A 83 -9.06 -2.76 3.86
CA GLY A 83 -8.32 -2.13 4.95
C GLY A 83 -7.98 -0.66 4.72
N ARG A 84 -6.87 -0.23 5.32
CA ARG A 84 -6.44 1.15 5.27
C ARG A 84 -4.94 1.27 5.49
N CYS A 85 -4.24 1.89 4.55
CA CYS A 85 -2.81 2.16 4.62
C CYS A 85 -2.55 3.67 4.66
N GLU A 86 -1.67 4.10 5.56
CA GLU A 86 -1.19 5.47 5.68
C GLU A 86 -0.05 5.69 4.68
N ILE A 87 -0.14 6.75 3.88
CA ILE A 87 0.92 7.20 2.98
C ILE A 87 1.36 8.58 3.41
N ILE A 88 2.68 8.78 3.54
CA ILE A 88 3.30 10.07 3.81
C ILE A 88 3.70 10.67 2.46
N LEU A 89 3.19 11.86 2.18
CA LEU A 89 3.52 12.61 0.97
C LEU A 89 4.84 13.38 1.13
N ASN A 90 5.46 13.75 0.02
CA ASN A 90 6.72 14.51 0.00
C ASN A 90 6.68 15.84 0.76
N ASN A 91 5.49 16.43 0.95
CA ASN A 91 5.28 17.65 1.73
C ASN A 91 5.01 17.40 3.22
N GLY A 92 5.17 16.17 3.71
CA GLY A 92 4.93 15.78 5.11
C GLY A 92 3.45 15.61 5.49
N ASN A 93 2.53 15.76 4.55
CA ASN A 93 1.11 15.49 4.79
C ASN A 93 0.82 13.99 4.67
N PHE A 94 -0.27 13.58 5.30
CA PHE A 94 -0.72 12.18 5.32
C PHE A 94 -1.98 12.01 4.49
N VAL A 95 -2.04 10.91 3.76
CA VAL A 95 -3.22 10.44 3.05
C VAL A 95 -3.42 8.95 3.34
N TYR A 96 -4.61 8.46 3.05
CA TYR A 96 -4.96 7.06 3.32
C TYR A 96 -5.51 6.40 2.07
N VAL A 97 -4.90 5.28 1.66
CA VAL A 97 -5.47 4.39 0.65
C VAL A 97 -6.42 3.42 1.35
N THR A 98 -7.61 3.27 0.80
CA THR A 98 -8.71 2.49 1.38
C THR A 98 -9.27 1.51 0.36
N ASP A 99 -10.20 0.65 0.77
CA ASP A 99 -10.84 -0.35 -0.08
C ASP A 99 -11.16 0.16 -1.50
N GLY A 100 -10.69 -0.56 -2.52
CA GLY A 100 -10.80 -0.18 -3.94
C GLY A 100 -9.92 1.02 -4.35
N GLY A 101 -9.08 1.51 -3.45
CA GLY A 101 -8.15 2.60 -3.73
C GLY A 101 -6.94 2.12 -4.51
N LEU A 102 -6.54 2.95 -5.48
CA LEU A 102 -5.34 2.80 -6.29
C LEU A 102 -4.41 3.97 -6.01
N SER A 103 -3.14 3.69 -5.76
CA SER A 103 -2.10 4.72 -5.70
C SER A 103 -0.93 4.39 -6.60
N LEU A 104 -0.35 5.43 -7.21
CA LEU A 104 0.92 5.35 -7.93
C LEU A 104 1.86 6.39 -7.34
N THR A 105 3.08 5.95 -7.01
CA THR A 105 4.10 6.80 -6.39
C THR A 105 5.44 6.51 -7.02
N GLU A 106 6.09 7.55 -7.53
CA GLU A 106 7.49 7.52 -7.93
C GLU A 106 8.38 7.80 -6.71
N HIS A 107 9.53 7.19 -6.62
CA HIS A 107 10.51 7.40 -5.54
C HIS A 107 9.98 7.06 -4.14
N PHE A 108 9.50 5.87 -3.98
CA PHE A 108 8.99 5.41 -2.71
C PHE A 108 10.13 5.17 -1.69
N ALA A 109 10.18 6.02 -0.67
CA ALA A 109 11.19 5.96 0.40
C ALA A 109 10.61 5.55 1.77
N GLN A 110 9.33 5.17 1.85
CA GLN A 110 8.69 4.86 3.11
C GLN A 110 9.15 3.50 3.64
N ARG A 111 9.77 3.50 4.83
CA ARG A 111 10.25 2.29 5.50
C ARG A 111 9.21 1.62 6.39
N GLN A 112 8.25 2.41 6.87
CA GLN A 112 7.22 1.92 7.77
C GLN A 112 5.84 2.13 7.17
N TYR A 113 5.08 1.05 7.10
CA TYR A 113 3.70 1.05 6.68
C TYR A 113 2.82 1.01 7.92
N VAL A 114 1.96 1.99 8.07
CA VAL A 114 1.03 2.10 9.18
C VAL A 114 -0.37 1.71 8.71
N TYR A 115 -0.98 0.80 9.44
CA TYR A 115 -2.33 0.31 9.19
C TYR A 115 -3.24 0.68 10.37
N PRO A 116 -3.93 1.83 10.33
CA PRO A 116 -4.70 2.34 11.47
C PRO A 116 -5.77 1.37 11.98
N ARG A 117 -6.30 0.52 11.10
CA ARG A 117 -7.27 -0.52 11.45
C ARG A 117 -6.64 -1.90 11.64
N ARG A 118 -5.32 -2.00 11.62
CA ARG A 118 -4.53 -3.25 11.72
C ARG A 118 -4.69 -4.20 10.53
N ILE A 119 -5.78 -4.14 9.78
CA ILE A 119 -6.06 -5.01 8.64
C ILE A 119 -5.73 -4.26 7.36
N TYR A 120 -4.93 -4.91 6.52
CA TYR A 120 -4.67 -4.48 5.16
C TYR A 120 -4.42 -5.69 4.26
N GLU A 121 -5.14 -5.74 3.16
CA GLU A 121 -4.93 -6.70 2.07
C GLU A 121 -4.87 -5.93 0.75
N GLY A 122 -3.91 -6.28 -0.09
CA GLY A 122 -3.71 -5.56 -1.33
C GLY A 122 -2.70 -6.17 -2.27
N LEU A 123 -2.57 -5.53 -3.42
CA LEU A 123 -1.59 -5.82 -4.44
C LEU A 123 -0.64 -4.64 -4.57
N GLU A 124 0.65 -4.93 -4.73
CA GLU A 124 1.65 -3.93 -5.11
C GLU A 124 2.43 -4.39 -6.33
N PHE A 125 2.67 -3.47 -7.26
CA PHE A 125 3.61 -3.66 -8.35
C PHE A 125 4.83 -2.80 -8.10
N PHE A 126 5.98 -3.44 -8.09
CA PHE A 126 7.30 -2.81 -8.09
C PHE A 126 7.80 -2.76 -9.52
N ILE A 127 8.00 -1.55 -10.04
CA ILE A 127 8.30 -1.28 -11.45
C ILE A 127 9.65 -0.56 -11.51
N GLU A 128 10.69 -1.30 -11.84
CA GLU A 128 12.06 -0.80 -12.00
C GLU A 128 12.25 -0.37 -13.46
N LEU A 129 12.01 0.89 -13.76
CA LEU A 129 11.96 1.42 -15.13
C LEU A 129 13.24 1.16 -15.92
N ASP A 130 14.42 1.37 -15.31
CA ASP A 130 15.70 1.16 -15.96
C ASP A 130 15.94 -0.32 -16.26
N THR A 131 15.55 -1.21 -15.34
CA THR A 131 15.65 -2.67 -15.55
C THR A 131 14.68 -3.12 -16.64
N LEU A 132 13.45 -2.59 -16.69
CA LEU A 132 12.49 -2.84 -17.75
C LEU A 132 13.04 -2.42 -19.11
N ALA A 133 13.56 -1.20 -19.21
CA ALA A 133 14.14 -0.68 -20.45
C ALA A 133 15.33 -1.53 -20.93
N ALA A 134 16.20 -1.99 -20.02
CA ALA A 134 17.39 -2.75 -20.35
C ALA A 134 17.13 -4.24 -20.66
N GLN A 135 16.18 -4.88 -19.95
CA GLN A 135 16.02 -6.35 -19.97
C GLN A 135 14.65 -6.82 -20.47
N SER A 136 13.67 -5.90 -20.61
CA SER A 136 12.31 -6.18 -21.06
C SER A 136 11.85 -5.23 -22.16
N ALA A 137 12.76 -4.68 -22.96
CA ALA A 137 12.47 -3.75 -24.06
C ALA A 137 11.45 -4.31 -25.06
N TRP A 138 11.40 -5.63 -25.25
CA TRP A 138 10.42 -6.32 -26.07
C TRP A 138 8.96 -6.06 -25.66
N LEU A 139 8.70 -5.68 -24.39
CA LEU A 139 7.35 -5.27 -23.95
C LEU A 139 6.90 -4.01 -24.67
N LEU A 140 7.81 -3.06 -24.90
CA LEU A 140 7.53 -1.88 -25.70
C LEU A 140 7.44 -2.24 -27.20
N GLU A 141 8.38 -3.02 -27.71
CA GLU A 141 8.49 -3.37 -29.13
C GLU A 141 7.30 -4.20 -29.63
N GLU A 142 6.89 -5.23 -28.89
CA GLU A 142 5.86 -6.17 -29.31
C GLU A 142 4.43 -5.76 -28.85
N PHE A 143 4.30 -5.10 -27.69
CA PHE A 143 3.01 -4.77 -27.10
C PHE A 143 2.76 -3.26 -26.97
N GLY A 144 3.72 -2.42 -27.31
CA GLY A 144 3.62 -0.96 -27.16
C GLY A 144 3.55 -0.51 -25.70
N LEU A 145 4.04 -1.33 -24.73
CA LEU A 145 3.97 -1.03 -23.30
C LEU A 145 5.14 -0.14 -22.87
N ASP A 146 4.90 1.16 -22.87
CA ASP A 146 5.83 2.17 -22.35
C ASP A 146 5.47 2.55 -20.91
N PHE A 147 6.20 2.00 -19.94
CA PHE A 147 5.96 2.30 -18.52
C PHE A 147 6.31 3.73 -18.11
N HIS A 148 7.16 4.45 -18.88
CA HIS A 148 7.39 5.88 -18.67
C HIS A 148 6.11 6.70 -18.93
N CYS A 149 5.29 6.28 -19.88
CA CYS A 149 3.99 6.89 -20.12
C CYS A 149 3.08 6.82 -18.88
N VAL A 150 3.14 5.74 -18.10
CA VAL A 150 2.39 5.63 -16.83
C VAL A 150 2.87 6.68 -15.82
N VAL A 151 4.18 6.87 -15.68
CA VAL A 151 4.75 7.92 -14.80
C VAL A 151 4.29 9.30 -15.22
N GLU A 152 4.45 9.64 -16.51
CA GLU A 152 4.07 10.95 -17.04
C GLU A 152 2.58 11.25 -16.87
N ARG A 153 1.74 10.24 -16.95
CA ARG A 153 0.29 10.39 -16.83
C ARG A 153 -0.18 10.53 -15.40
N TYR A 154 0.38 9.73 -14.47
CA TYR A 154 -0.12 9.61 -13.10
C TYR A 154 0.76 10.29 -12.06
N CYS A 155 2.08 10.36 -12.25
CA CYS A 155 3.04 10.88 -11.28
C CYS A 155 3.68 12.20 -11.71
N ARG A 156 2.91 13.11 -12.33
CA ARG A 156 3.44 14.38 -12.84
C ARG A 156 4.20 15.14 -11.74
N ASN A 157 5.41 15.59 -12.08
CA ASN A 157 6.29 16.32 -11.16
C ASN A 157 6.62 15.57 -9.87
N GLY A 158 6.70 14.23 -9.90
CA GLY A 158 6.97 13.41 -8.72
C GLY A 158 5.83 13.37 -7.71
N SER A 159 4.60 13.73 -8.13
CA SER A 159 3.43 13.67 -7.25
C SER A 159 2.94 12.24 -7.06
N THR A 160 2.40 11.94 -5.89
CA THR A 160 1.67 10.69 -5.66
C THR A 160 0.25 10.82 -6.21
N TYR A 161 -0.15 9.90 -7.08
CA TYR A 161 -1.53 9.77 -7.54
C TYR A 161 -2.30 8.84 -6.62
N ILE A 162 -3.48 9.24 -6.19
CA ILE A 162 -4.39 8.42 -5.37
C ILE A 162 -5.81 8.64 -5.85
N SER A 163 -6.51 7.56 -6.19
CA SER A 163 -7.92 7.59 -6.57
C SER A 163 -8.56 6.22 -6.33
N LYS A 164 -9.87 6.12 -6.56
CA LYS A 164 -10.48 4.80 -6.76
C LYS A 164 -10.03 4.23 -8.10
N ALA A 165 -9.80 2.93 -8.14
CA ALA A 165 -9.57 2.26 -9.40
C ALA A 165 -10.79 2.44 -10.31
N VAL A 166 -10.57 2.71 -11.60
CA VAL A 166 -11.67 2.72 -12.58
C VAL A 166 -12.19 1.29 -12.76
N PRO A 167 -13.47 1.10 -13.13
CA PRO A 167 -14.11 -0.22 -13.17
C PRO A 167 -13.31 -1.28 -13.92
N ASP A 168 -12.79 -0.97 -15.10
CA ASP A 168 -12.03 -1.91 -15.92
C ASP A 168 -10.68 -2.30 -15.27
N ALA A 169 -10.00 -1.35 -14.63
CA ALA A 169 -8.78 -1.62 -13.87
C ALA A 169 -9.09 -2.41 -12.59
N GLU A 170 -10.19 -2.08 -11.90
CA GLU A 170 -10.63 -2.79 -10.71
C GLU A 170 -10.95 -4.25 -11.01
N GLU A 171 -11.58 -4.54 -12.15
CA GLU A 171 -11.85 -5.92 -12.58
C GLU A 171 -10.56 -6.72 -12.77
N LEU A 172 -9.56 -6.16 -13.45
CA LEU A 172 -8.26 -6.81 -13.64
C LEU A 172 -7.52 -7.01 -12.31
N LEU A 173 -7.56 -6.03 -11.42
CA LEU A 173 -6.93 -6.10 -10.09
C LEU A 173 -7.60 -7.17 -9.21
N LYS A 174 -8.94 -7.30 -9.26
CA LYS A 174 -9.67 -8.37 -8.58
C LYS A 174 -9.35 -9.75 -9.15
N LYS A 175 -9.21 -9.88 -10.47
CA LYS A 175 -8.74 -11.12 -11.10
C LYS A 175 -7.33 -11.48 -10.64
N LEU A 176 -6.42 -10.52 -10.62
CA LEU A 176 -5.06 -10.72 -10.08
C LEU A 176 -5.12 -11.19 -8.62
N TRP A 177 -5.92 -10.53 -7.78
CA TRP A 177 -6.06 -10.92 -6.38
C TRP A 177 -6.54 -12.35 -6.20
N SER A 178 -7.50 -12.80 -7.01
CA SER A 178 -8.03 -14.17 -6.95
C SER A 178 -7.00 -15.25 -7.28
N LEU A 179 -5.97 -14.92 -8.06
CA LEU A 179 -4.94 -15.90 -8.47
C LEU A 179 -3.99 -16.32 -7.34
N TYR A 180 -3.99 -15.61 -6.21
CA TYR A 180 -3.11 -15.94 -5.09
C TYR A 180 -3.30 -17.37 -4.56
N HIS A 181 -4.51 -17.91 -4.68
CA HIS A 181 -4.88 -19.23 -4.20
C HIS A 181 -4.93 -20.30 -5.31
N GLU A 182 -4.64 -19.90 -6.55
CA GLU A 182 -4.67 -20.80 -7.70
C GLU A 182 -3.37 -21.65 -7.83
N PRO A 183 -3.45 -22.84 -8.42
CA PRO A 183 -2.28 -23.69 -8.60
C PRO A 183 -1.19 -23.06 -9.49
N MET A 184 0.07 -23.16 -9.06
CA MET A 184 1.24 -22.80 -9.87
C MET A 184 1.59 -23.95 -10.84
N PRO A 185 2.17 -23.71 -12.03
CA PRO A 185 2.56 -22.41 -12.61
C PRO A 185 1.45 -21.65 -13.33
N PHE A 186 0.23 -22.22 -13.41
CA PHE A 186 -0.90 -21.60 -14.12
C PHE A 186 -1.17 -20.18 -13.63
N ALA A 187 -1.21 -19.96 -12.28
CA ALA A 187 -1.46 -18.67 -11.71
C ALA A 187 -0.42 -17.63 -12.14
N VAL A 188 0.87 -17.98 -12.18
CA VAL A 188 1.94 -17.06 -12.60
C VAL A 188 1.77 -16.64 -14.07
N MET A 189 1.36 -17.54 -14.95
CA MET A 189 1.07 -17.22 -16.34
C MET A 189 -0.09 -16.20 -16.43
N GLN A 190 -1.17 -16.43 -15.69
CA GLN A 190 -2.32 -15.53 -15.64
C GLN A 190 -1.95 -14.17 -15.01
N MET A 191 -1.12 -14.17 -13.96
CA MET A 191 -0.58 -12.93 -13.36
C MET A 191 0.15 -12.08 -14.39
N LYS A 192 0.99 -12.70 -15.24
CA LYS A 192 1.68 -12.00 -16.33
C LYS A 192 0.69 -11.37 -17.32
N LEU A 193 -0.28 -12.14 -17.80
CA LEU A 193 -1.26 -11.67 -18.79
C LEU A 193 -2.13 -10.54 -18.26
N TYR A 194 -2.68 -10.68 -17.04
CA TYR A 194 -3.52 -9.64 -16.45
C TYR A 194 -2.72 -8.39 -16.09
N SER A 195 -1.45 -8.53 -15.72
CA SER A 195 -0.57 -7.39 -15.48
C SER A 195 -0.32 -6.60 -16.75
N LEU A 196 -0.02 -7.26 -17.87
CA LEU A 196 0.13 -6.58 -19.17
C LEU A 196 -1.16 -5.87 -19.58
N ALA A 197 -2.32 -6.53 -19.42
CA ALA A 197 -3.62 -5.93 -19.70
C ALA A 197 -3.88 -4.69 -18.82
N LEU A 198 -3.56 -4.77 -17.51
CA LEU A 198 -3.70 -3.64 -16.58
C LEU A 198 -2.85 -2.44 -17.02
N PHE A 199 -1.56 -2.64 -17.29
CA PHE A 199 -0.69 -1.55 -17.69
C PHE A 199 -1.06 -0.99 -19.06
N SER A 200 -1.47 -1.82 -20.02
CA SER A 200 -2.02 -1.36 -21.30
C SER A 200 -3.23 -0.46 -21.09
N LEU A 201 -4.17 -0.85 -20.22
CA LEU A 201 -5.34 -0.04 -19.87
C LEU A 201 -4.93 1.30 -19.26
N LEU A 202 -4.03 1.32 -18.27
CA LEU A 202 -3.57 2.55 -17.62
C LEU A 202 -2.90 3.52 -18.61
N MET A 203 -2.21 3.00 -19.62
CA MET A 203 -1.56 3.82 -20.64
C MET A 203 -2.55 4.47 -21.62
N VAL A 204 -3.62 3.76 -22.01
CA VAL A 204 -4.56 4.23 -23.03
C VAL A 204 -5.81 4.89 -22.46
N GLN A 205 -6.02 4.84 -21.17
CA GLN A 205 -7.20 5.40 -20.50
C GLN A 205 -7.36 6.88 -20.83
N LYS A 206 -8.48 7.27 -21.47
CA LYS A 206 -8.72 8.63 -21.95
C LYS A 206 -8.89 9.64 -20.82
N GLU A 207 -9.66 9.28 -19.81
CA GLU A 207 -9.94 10.13 -18.66
C GLU A 207 -9.31 9.51 -17.41
N ILE A 208 -8.27 10.15 -16.89
CA ILE A 208 -7.70 9.82 -15.59
C ILE A 208 -8.55 10.52 -14.54
N PRO A 209 -9.23 9.80 -13.63
CA PRO A 209 -9.91 10.45 -12.52
C PRO A 209 -8.96 11.42 -11.82
N PRO A 210 -9.43 12.63 -11.46
CA PRO A 210 -8.58 13.54 -10.70
C PRO A 210 -8.09 12.80 -9.47
N SER A 211 -6.80 12.98 -9.13
CA SER A 211 -6.28 12.42 -7.89
C SER A 211 -7.21 12.87 -6.77
N GLN A 212 -8.00 11.94 -6.27
CA GLN A 212 -8.82 12.19 -5.09
C GLN A 212 -7.87 12.21 -3.91
N VAL A 213 -7.15 13.28 -3.80
CA VAL A 213 -6.46 13.59 -2.58
C VAL A 213 -7.56 13.81 -1.56
N CYS A 214 -8.05 12.70 -1.02
CA CYS A 214 -8.86 12.70 0.18
C CYS A 214 -8.15 13.59 1.19
N ALA A 215 -8.90 14.42 1.92
CA ALA A 215 -8.39 15.39 2.85
C ALA A 215 -6.98 15.09 3.36
N TYR A 216 -6.01 15.89 2.98
CA TYR A 216 -4.66 15.83 3.54
C TYR A 216 -4.77 16.05 5.03
N PHE A 217 -4.10 15.21 5.79
CA PHE A 217 -3.97 15.42 7.23
C PHE A 217 -2.55 15.88 7.52
N THR A 218 -2.43 16.93 8.33
CA THR A 218 -1.12 17.33 8.84
C THR A 218 -0.66 16.35 9.91
N GLU A 219 0.64 16.33 10.20
CA GLU A 219 1.21 15.52 11.27
C GLU A 219 0.49 15.75 12.61
N THR A 220 0.18 17.00 12.95
CA THR A 220 -0.56 17.34 14.17
C THR A 220 -1.95 16.70 14.20
N GLN A 221 -2.69 16.73 13.10
CA GLN A 221 -4.03 16.14 13.01
C GLN A 221 -3.99 14.62 13.16
N VAL A 222 -3.02 13.97 12.51
CA VAL A 222 -2.79 12.52 12.63
C VAL A 222 -2.36 12.16 14.06
N SER A 223 -1.45 12.93 14.65
CA SER A 223 -0.99 12.72 16.03
C SER A 223 -2.16 12.81 17.02
N ILE A 224 -3.02 13.82 16.89
CA ILE A 224 -4.22 13.96 17.74
C ILE A 224 -5.13 12.72 17.59
N ALA A 225 -5.41 12.30 16.37
CA ALA A 225 -6.26 11.14 16.14
C ALA A 225 -5.67 9.85 16.76
N LYS A 226 -4.36 9.62 16.60
CA LYS A 226 -3.65 8.48 17.20
C LYS A 226 -3.62 8.54 18.74
N GLN A 227 -3.44 9.74 19.33
CA GLN A 227 -3.52 9.90 20.79
C GLN A 227 -4.94 9.70 21.32
N VAL A 228 -5.96 10.17 20.63
CA VAL A 228 -7.37 9.85 20.98
C VAL A 228 -7.59 8.35 20.97
N GLU A 229 -7.10 7.64 19.96
CA GLU A 229 -7.20 6.17 19.88
C GLU A 229 -6.54 5.50 21.10
N GLN A 230 -5.32 5.90 21.45
CA GLN A 230 -4.62 5.38 22.64
C GLN A 230 -5.41 5.60 23.94
N ILE A 231 -6.00 6.78 24.11
CA ILE A 231 -6.79 7.10 25.31
C ILE A 231 -8.02 6.18 25.39
N ILE A 232 -8.79 6.07 24.31
CA ILE A 232 -10.04 5.32 24.32
C ILE A 232 -9.85 3.80 24.36
N THR A 233 -8.67 3.30 23.97
CA THR A 233 -8.33 1.87 23.99
C THR A 233 -7.59 1.42 25.25
N ALA A 234 -7.04 2.34 26.03
CA ALA A 234 -6.35 2.06 27.28
C ALA A 234 -7.26 1.36 28.30
N ASP A 235 -8.51 1.80 28.42
CA ASP A 235 -9.55 1.10 29.17
C ASP A 235 -10.86 1.10 28.38
N LEU A 236 -11.19 -0.06 27.80
CA LEU A 236 -12.39 -0.23 26.97
C LEU A 236 -13.71 -0.15 27.77
N ARG A 237 -13.67 -0.18 29.11
CA ARG A 237 -14.83 -0.06 29.97
C ARG A 237 -15.17 1.41 30.24
N GLN A 238 -14.18 2.28 30.17
CA GLN A 238 -14.34 3.70 30.44
C GLN A 238 -15.09 4.37 29.26
N HIS A 239 -16.05 5.20 29.61
CA HIS A 239 -16.70 6.11 28.64
C HIS A 239 -15.94 7.43 28.57
N HIS A 240 -15.56 7.81 27.36
CA HIS A 240 -14.88 9.08 27.08
C HIS A 240 -15.80 9.98 26.25
N PRO A 241 -16.45 11.00 26.86
CA PRO A 241 -17.25 11.96 26.11
C PRO A 241 -16.40 12.70 25.07
N ALA A 242 -16.95 12.93 23.90
CA ALA A 242 -16.21 13.56 22.79
C ALA A 242 -15.71 14.97 23.14
N TRP A 243 -16.49 15.73 23.94
CA TRP A 243 -16.08 17.06 24.40
C TRP A 243 -14.86 17.03 25.33
N GLU A 244 -14.75 16.00 26.19
CA GLU A 244 -13.60 15.84 27.08
C GLU A 244 -12.34 15.50 26.28
N LEU A 245 -12.43 14.58 25.31
CA LEU A 245 -11.32 14.26 24.42
C LEU A 245 -10.87 15.48 23.63
N ALA A 246 -11.78 16.25 23.06
CA ALA A 246 -11.47 17.45 22.28
C ALA A 246 -10.80 18.53 23.12
N ALA A 247 -11.29 18.72 24.38
CA ALA A 247 -10.72 19.72 25.33
C ALA A 247 -9.25 19.41 25.64
N ARG A 248 -8.84 18.17 25.75
CA ARG A 248 -7.43 17.79 26.00
C ARG A 248 -6.47 18.29 24.93
N PHE A 249 -6.94 18.47 23.70
CA PHE A 249 -6.14 18.94 22.57
C PHE A 249 -6.45 20.39 22.18
N SER A 250 -7.29 21.12 22.96
CA SER A 250 -7.72 22.50 22.69
C SER A 250 -8.33 22.67 21.29
N ILE A 251 -9.11 21.67 20.82
CA ILE A 251 -9.81 21.70 19.54
C ILE A 251 -11.31 21.48 19.70
N SER A 252 -12.09 21.78 18.66
CA SER A 252 -13.54 21.49 18.67
C SER A 252 -13.81 19.99 18.57
N GLU A 253 -14.96 19.53 19.12
CA GLU A 253 -15.40 18.15 18.93
C GLU A 253 -15.52 17.76 17.46
N THR A 254 -15.98 18.67 16.61
CA THR A 254 -16.12 18.45 15.18
C THR A 254 -14.77 18.19 14.53
N SER A 255 -13.76 19.00 14.86
CA SER A 255 -12.39 18.80 14.36
C SER A 255 -11.83 17.45 14.82
N MET A 256 -11.96 17.13 16.09
CA MET A 256 -11.48 15.84 16.64
C MET A 256 -12.16 14.64 15.96
N LYS A 257 -13.49 14.67 15.79
CA LYS A 257 -14.25 13.62 15.09
C LYS A 257 -13.82 13.47 13.63
N ASN A 258 -13.55 14.62 12.95
CA ASN A 258 -13.07 14.61 11.57
C ASN A 258 -11.66 14.02 11.46
N TYR A 259 -10.74 14.38 12.34
CA TYR A 259 -9.39 13.84 12.36
C TYR A 259 -9.42 12.33 12.64
N PHE A 260 -10.18 11.91 13.65
CA PHE A 260 -10.32 10.49 13.97
C PHE A 260 -10.89 9.69 12.80
N ARG A 261 -12.00 10.16 12.22
CA ARG A 261 -12.62 9.52 11.04
C ARG A 261 -11.67 9.54 9.84
N GLY A 262 -10.91 10.60 9.65
CA GLY A 262 -9.92 10.73 8.60
C GLY A 262 -8.82 9.69 8.70
N VAL A 263 -8.29 9.45 9.90
CA VAL A 263 -7.21 8.49 10.15
C VAL A 263 -7.75 7.06 10.18
N PHE A 264 -8.82 6.77 10.92
CA PHE A 264 -9.32 5.41 11.15
C PHE A 264 -10.43 4.96 10.19
N GLY A 265 -10.99 5.88 9.39
CA GLY A 265 -12.04 5.58 8.40
C GLY A 265 -13.43 5.41 8.99
N GLN A 266 -13.60 5.53 10.30
CA GLN A 266 -14.85 5.32 11.04
C GLN A 266 -14.95 6.25 12.25
N ASN A 267 -16.13 6.40 12.82
CA ASN A 267 -16.29 7.21 14.02
C ASN A 267 -15.78 6.47 15.28
N ILE A 268 -15.56 7.21 16.37
CA ILE A 268 -15.01 6.68 17.63
C ILE A 268 -15.85 5.52 18.18
N SER A 269 -17.18 5.62 18.11
CA SER A 269 -18.08 4.62 18.67
C SER A 269 -18.04 3.31 17.87
N GLU A 270 -17.97 3.40 16.55
CA GLU A 270 -17.79 2.24 15.66
C GLU A 270 -16.45 1.57 15.90
N TYR A 271 -15.38 2.35 16.00
CA TYR A 271 -14.03 1.87 16.29
C TYR A 271 -13.97 1.13 17.62
N LEU A 272 -14.49 1.71 18.70
CA LEU A 272 -14.52 1.07 20.02
C LEU A 272 -15.32 -0.24 20.01
N ARG A 273 -16.45 -0.29 19.31
CA ARG A 273 -17.24 -1.51 19.16
C ARG A 273 -16.42 -2.61 18.48
N GLU A 274 -15.72 -2.27 17.40
CA GLU A 274 -14.85 -3.20 16.68
C GLU A 274 -13.70 -3.70 17.57
N VAL A 275 -13.02 -2.81 18.29
CA VAL A 275 -11.92 -3.19 19.21
C VAL A 275 -12.40 -4.09 20.35
N ARG A 276 -13.59 -3.83 20.91
CA ARG A 276 -14.19 -4.69 21.95
C ARG A 276 -14.53 -6.10 21.45
N MET A 277 -14.90 -6.25 20.18
CA MET A 277 -15.20 -7.57 19.60
C MET A 277 -13.94 -8.39 19.26
N ARG A 278 -12.80 -7.73 19.14
CA ARG A 278 -11.51 -8.42 18.84
C ARG A 278 -10.80 -8.96 20.09
N LYS A 279 -11.17 -8.48 21.29
CA LYS A 279 -10.67 -8.97 22.60
C LYS A 279 -11.57 -10.06 23.17
#